data_235c68c5555d7c9a7bda6674a1103d35
#
_entry.id   235c68c5555d7c9a7bda6674a1103d35
#
_cell.length_a   1.000
_cell.length_b   1.000
_cell.length_c   1.000
_cell.angle_alpha   90.00
_cell.angle_beta   90.00
_cell.angle_gamma   90.00
#
_symmetry.space_group_name_H-M   'P 1'
#
loop_
_entity.id
_entity.type
_entity.pdbx_description
1 polymer ?
#
loop_
_entity_poly.entity_id
_entity_poly.type
_entity_poly.pdbx_seq_one_letter_code
_entity_poly.pdbx_strand_id
1 'polypeptide(L)'
;MSLRLRPWTVKRETALAFNLEVHRKLKKIQGAMWCVSIRDGNEIVGVALVGWPSQEQTTDEIDHLRVLRCTVKEGHKNGCSMLYGACWRAARAMGVESMDTFTHLDEPGTSLRAAGWVEDGLTSGGEHSRKSRPRKPQEDARPKRRWWAPGSIKAPQRVAS
;
A
#
# COMPACT_ATOMS: atom_id res chain seq x y z
N MET A 1 9.39 -25.93 -13.19
CA MET A 1 10.17 -25.25 -12.11
C MET A 1 9.37 -24.09 -11.59
N SER A 2 9.01 -24.13 -10.32
CA SER A 2 8.44 -22.95 -9.65
C SER A 2 9.56 -21.92 -9.47
N LEU A 3 9.59 -20.91 -10.33
CA LEU A 3 10.46 -19.76 -10.14
C LEU A 3 10.06 -19.09 -8.84
N ARG A 4 10.98 -18.95 -7.91
CA ARG A 4 10.71 -18.34 -6.62
C ARG A 4 10.51 -16.83 -6.82
N LEU A 5 9.32 -16.36 -6.47
CA LEU A 5 9.07 -14.94 -6.32
C LEU A 5 10.02 -14.36 -5.29
N ARG A 6 10.61 -13.21 -5.59
CA ARG A 6 11.50 -12.51 -4.65
C ARG A 6 11.31 -11.01 -4.71
N PRO A 7 11.35 -10.33 -3.57
CA PRO A 7 11.37 -8.87 -3.52
C PRO A 7 12.67 -8.34 -4.18
N TRP A 8 12.54 -7.20 -4.86
CA TRP A 8 13.66 -6.57 -5.54
C TRP A 8 13.47 -5.05 -5.62
N THR A 9 14.55 -4.35 -5.84
CA THR A 9 14.51 -2.92 -6.09
C THR A 9 13.84 -2.62 -7.44
N VAL A 10 13.23 -1.46 -7.55
CA VAL A 10 12.62 -0.96 -8.78
C VAL A 10 12.69 0.57 -8.81
N LYS A 11 12.98 1.14 -9.97
CA LYS A 11 12.87 2.59 -10.16
C LYS A 11 11.41 3.01 -10.09
N ARG A 12 11.15 4.20 -9.52
CA ARG A 12 9.81 4.76 -9.38
C ARG A 12 9.06 4.82 -10.72
N GLU A 13 9.73 5.30 -11.77
CA GLU A 13 9.14 5.40 -13.11
C GLU A 13 8.71 4.03 -13.65
N THR A 14 9.54 3.01 -13.45
CA THR A 14 9.23 1.63 -13.85
C THR A 14 8.04 1.07 -13.07
N ALA A 15 7.97 1.32 -11.77
CA ALA A 15 6.85 0.88 -10.93
C ALA A 15 5.54 1.58 -11.30
N LEU A 16 5.59 2.88 -11.59
CA LEU A 16 4.42 3.65 -12.04
C LEU A 16 3.93 3.15 -13.41
N ALA A 17 4.82 2.89 -14.35
CA ALA A 17 4.48 2.36 -15.66
C ALA A 17 3.85 0.96 -15.55
N PHE A 18 4.40 0.09 -14.72
CA PHE A 18 3.84 -1.24 -14.45
C PHE A 18 2.42 -1.15 -13.86
N ASN A 19 2.21 -0.26 -12.91
CA ASN A 19 0.90 -0.07 -12.29
C ASN A 19 -0.15 0.41 -13.33
N LEU A 20 0.22 1.31 -14.22
CA LEU A 20 -0.68 1.79 -15.29
C LEU A 20 -1.05 0.67 -16.27
N GLU A 21 -0.10 -0.20 -16.59
CA GLU A 21 -0.32 -1.32 -17.50
C GLU A 21 -1.24 -2.40 -16.90
N VAL A 22 -1.00 -2.78 -15.64
CA VAL A 22 -1.68 -3.90 -14.99
C VAL A 22 -2.98 -3.45 -14.31
N HIS A 23 -3.01 -2.26 -13.72
CA HIS A 23 -4.15 -1.75 -12.96
C HIS A 23 -4.97 -0.74 -13.78
N ARG A 24 -5.90 -1.24 -14.57
CA ARG A 24 -6.69 -0.43 -15.52
C ARG A 24 -7.63 0.60 -14.88
N LYS A 25 -7.96 0.48 -13.59
CA LYS A 25 -9.00 1.29 -12.94
C LYS A 25 -8.51 2.58 -12.30
N LEU A 26 -7.25 2.70 -11.92
CA LEU A 26 -6.73 3.85 -11.18
C LEU A 26 -5.43 4.35 -11.79
N LYS A 27 -5.54 5.43 -12.55
CA LYS A 27 -4.49 5.90 -13.47
C LYS A 27 -3.38 6.73 -12.86
N LYS A 28 -3.55 7.35 -11.68
CA LYS A 28 -2.51 8.22 -11.11
C LYS A 28 -2.29 7.94 -9.64
N ILE A 29 -1.05 7.67 -9.29
CA ILE A 29 -0.58 7.64 -7.91
C ILE A 29 0.34 8.83 -7.72
N GLN A 30 -0.02 9.71 -6.79
CA GLN A 30 0.80 10.84 -6.39
C GLN A 30 1.46 10.57 -5.03
N GLY A 31 2.65 11.12 -4.83
CA GLY A 31 3.31 11.10 -3.54
C GLY A 31 4.06 9.82 -3.19
N ALA A 32 4.31 8.94 -4.15
CA ALA A 32 5.16 7.77 -3.91
C ALA A 32 6.60 8.21 -3.60
N MET A 33 7.10 7.81 -2.44
CA MET A 33 8.47 8.08 -1.99
C MET A 33 9.44 7.02 -2.48
N TRP A 34 9.05 5.75 -2.35
CA TRP A 34 9.83 4.61 -2.81
C TRP A 34 8.92 3.44 -3.20
N CYS A 35 9.49 2.48 -3.87
CA CYS A 35 8.78 1.36 -4.46
C CYS A 35 9.54 0.06 -4.22
N VAL A 36 8.80 -1.03 -4.16
CA VAL A 36 9.34 -2.39 -4.12
C VAL A 36 8.72 -3.18 -5.28
N SER A 37 9.50 -4.01 -5.93
CA SER A 37 8.99 -4.99 -6.90
C SER A 37 9.10 -6.40 -6.36
N ILE A 38 8.35 -7.30 -6.97
CA ILE A 38 8.64 -8.73 -6.94
C ILE A 38 8.92 -9.21 -8.36
N ARG A 39 9.85 -10.15 -8.44
CA ARG A 39 10.27 -10.73 -9.69
C ARG A 39 10.04 -12.23 -9.70
N ASP A 40 9.65 -12.71 -10.86
CA ASP A 40 9.69 -14.11 -11.23
C ASP A 40 10.81 -14.29 -12.27
N GLY A 41 11.95 -14.83 -11.83
CA GLY A 41 13.16 -14.76 -12.64
C GLY A 41 13.62 -13.31 -12.84
N ASN A 42 13.68 -12.87 -14.09
CA ASN A 42 14.06 -11.50 -14.45
C ASN A 42 12.86 -10.60 -14.74
N GLU A 43 11.66 -11.15 -14.74
CA GLU A 43 10.43 -10.40 -15.01
C GLU A 43 9.85 -9.76 -13.75
N ILE A 44 9.47 -8.49 -13.85
CA ILE A 44 8.68 -7.81 -12.80
C ILE A 44 7.23 -8.28 -12.94
N VAL A 45 6.72 -8.92 -11.88
CA VAL A 45 5.35 -9.42 -11.84
C VAL A 45 4.46 -8.72 -10.83
N GLY A 46 5.04 -7.85 -10.02
CA GLY A 46 4.29 -7.02 -9.07
C GLY A 46 5.11 -5.85 -8.57
N VAL A 47 4.40 -4.80 -8.13
CA VAL A 47 4.99 -3.60 -7.52
C VAL A 47 4.12 -3.11 -6.37
N ALA A 48 4.76 -2.51 -5.37
CA ALA A 48 4.12 -1.73 -4.34
C ALA A 48 4.74 -0.34 -4.29
N LEU A 49 3.89 0.67 -4.12
CA LEU A 49 4.29 2.06 -3.99
C LEU A 49 3.97 2.54 -2.58
N VAL A 50 4.95 3.16 -1.95
CA VAL A 50 4.87 3.62 -0.56
C VAL A 50 5.07 5.13 -0.52
N GLY A 51 4.28 5.81 0.28
CA GLY A 51 4.35 7.24 0.46
C GLY A 51 3.76 7.72 1.78
N TRP A 52 3.53 9.01 1.86
CA TRP A 52 2.98 9.66 3.03
C TRP A 52 1.48 9.38 3.20
N PRO A 53 1.00 9.20 4.44
CA PRO A 53 -0.44 9.04 4.70
C PRO A 53 -1.25 10.32 4.47
N SER A 54 -0.62 11.49 4.60
CA SER A 54 -1.24 12.79 4.32
C SER A 54 -0.21 13.81 3.90
N GLN A 55 -0.64 14.92 3.31
CA GLN A 55 0.24 16.02 2.90
C GLN A 55 0.67 16.94 4.05
N GLU A 56 0.24 16.67 5.27
CA GLU A 56 0.43 17.56 6.42
C GLU A 56 1.57 17.18 7.36
N GLN A 57 2.50 16.35 6.91
CA GLN A 57 3.69 16.11 7.71
C GLN A 57 4.64 17.29 7.61
N THR A 58 4.75 18.01 8.71
CA THR A 58 5.60 19.21 8.87
C THR A 58 6.91 18.90 9.59
N THR A 59 7.17 17.65 9.95
CA THR A 59 8.36 17.22 10.66
C THR A 59 9.30 16.43 9.77
N ASP A 60 10.60 16.53 10.00
CA ASP A 60 11.61 15.74 9.31
C ASP A 60 11.60 14.26 9.71
N GLU A 61 10.90 13.92 10.79
CA GLU A 61 10.76 12.54 11.25
C GLU A 61 9.62 11.81 10.55
N ILE A 62 9.95 10.69 9.93
CA ILE A 62 8.99 9.82 9.26
C ILE A 62 8.61 8.70 10.24
N ASP A 63 7.50 8.87 10.95
CA ASP A 63 6.99 7.87 11.89
C ASP A 63 5.90 6.97 11.31
N HIS A 64 5.26 7.40 10.23
CA HIS A 64 4.14 6.72 9.59
C HIS A 64 4.22 6.79 8.08
N LEU A 65 4.21 5.65 7.42
CA LEU A 65 4.10 5.50 5.97
C LEU A 65 2.84 4.72 5.58
N ARG A 66 2.48 4.83 4.32
CA ARG A 66 1.33 4.13 3.75
C ARG A 66 1.71 3.40 2.47
N VAL A 67 1.24 2.16 2.33
CA VAL A 67 1.23 1.50 1.03
C VAL A 67 0.10 2.11 0.20
N LEU A 68 0.47 2.90 -0.80
CA LEU A 68 -0.46 3.62 -1.65
C LEU A 68 -1.10 2.70 -2.67
N ARG A 69 -0.34 1.74 -3.16
CA ARG A 69 -0.77 0.76 -4.15
C ARG A 69 0.05 -0.51 -4.09
N CYS A 70 -0.64 -1.63 -4.24
CA CYS A 70 -0.03 -2.94 -4.44
C CYS A 70 -0.69 -3.59 -5.66
N THR A 71 0.09 -3.87 -6.68
CA THR A 71 -0.40 -4.40 -7.96
C THR A 71 0.44 -5.59 -8.38
N VAL A 72 -0.22 -6.72 -8.64
CA VAL A 72 0.42 -7.98 -9.04
C VAL A 72 -0.29 -8.55 -10.24
N LYS A 73 0.47 -9.06 -11.22
CA LYS A 73 -0.08 -9.77 -12.37
C LYS A 73 -0.81 -11.03 -11.92
N GLU A 74 -1.86 -11.39 -12.65
CA GLU A 74 -2.58 -12.64 -12.42
C GLU A 74 -1.64 -13.86 -12.47
N GLY A 75 -1.96 -14.90 -11.71
CA GLY A 75 -1.18 -16.13 -11.64
C GLY A 75 -0.05 -16.11 -10.59
N HIS A 76 0.19 -15.02 -9.90
CA HIS A 76 1.23 -14.91 -8.85
C HIS A 76 0.57 -14.79 -7.47
N LYS A 77 0.01 -15.88 -6.98
CA LYS A 77 -0.89 -15.98 -5.84
C LYS A 77 -0.38 -15.34 -4.55
N ASN A 78 0.89 -15.42 -4.25
CA ASN A 78 1.48 -14.88 -3.02
C ASN A 78 2.14 -13.51 -3.20
N GLY A 79 2.01 -12.90 -4.37
CA GLY A 79 2.70 -11.68 -4.72
C GLY A 79 2.34 -10.49 -3.83
N CYS A 80 1.06 -10.27 -3.59
CA CYS A 80 0.61 -9.15 -2.74
C CYS A 80 1.08 -9.30 -1.30
N SER A 81 0.94 -10.47 -0.68
CA SER A 81 1.42 -10.68 0.70
C SER A 81 2.92 -10.51 0.82
N MET A 82 3.67 -10.94 -0.17
CA MET A 82 5.12 -10.74 -0.24
C MET A 82 5.49 -9.25 -0.33
N LEU A 83 4.79 -8.49 -1.16
CA LEU A 83 4.99 -7.04 -1.29
C LEU A 83 4.66 -6.29 0.00
N TYR A 84 3.54 -6.56 0.63
CA TYR A 84 3.19 -5.96 1.91
C TYR A 84 4.23 -6.25 2.99
N GLY A 85 4.70 -7.48 3.08
CA GLY A 85 5.77 -7.85 4.00
C GLY A 85 7.08 -7.13 3.70
N ALA A 86 7.46 -7.03 2.44
CA ALA A 86 8.68 -6.33 2.02
C ALA A 86 8.61 -4.83 2.31
N CYS A 87 7.47 -4.18 2.05
CA CYS A 87 7.26 -2.77 2.39
C CYS A 87 7.44 -2.51 3.89
N TRP A 88 6.85 -3.34 4.72
CA TRP A 88 6.95 -3.18 6.17
C TRP A 88 8.37 -3.41 6.69
N ARG A 89 9.05 -4.44 6.24
CA ARG A 89 10.45 -4.68 6.61
C ARG A 89 11.37 -3.53 6.19
N ALA A 90 11.20 -3.00 4.99
CA ALA A 90 11.96 -1.85 4.51
C ALA A 90 11.68 -0.60 5.36
N ALA A 91 10.42 -0.30 5.65
CA ALA A 91 10.03 0.83 6.48
C ALA A 91 10.62 0.72 7.90
N ARG A 92 10.55 -0.45 8.52
CA ARG A 92 11.14 -0.69 9.84
C ARG A 92 12.65 -0.53 9.84
N ALA A 93 13.33 -0.99 8.81
CA ALA A 93 14.78 -0.81 8.68
C ALA A 93 15.19 0.67 8.61
N MET A 94 14.29 1.55 8.15
CA MET A 94 14.48 3.00 8.16
C MET A 94 14.05 3.67 9.48
N GLY A 95 13.55 2.93 10.45
CA GLY A 95 13.06 3.46 11.72
C GLY A 95 11.59 3.87 11.73
N VAL A 96 10.82 3.57 10.70
CA VAL A 96 9.38 3.85 10.66
C VAL A 96 8.64 2.96 11.64
N GLU A 97 7.79 3.57 12.46
CA GLU A 97 7.11 2.89 13.58
C GLU A 97 5.71 2.39 13.23
N SER A 98 5.10 2.90 12.17
CA SER A 98 3.76 2.52 11.75
C SER A 98 3.61 2.53 10.23
N MET A 99 2.85 1.57 9.73
CA MET A 99 2.48 1.54 8.32
C MET A 99 1.04 1.07 8.17
N ASP A 100 0.28 1.75 7.33
CA ASP A 100 -1.10 1.38 7.02
C ASP A 100 -1.34 1.23 5.52
N THR A 101 -2.50 0.71 5.19
CA THR A 101 -3.04 0.69 3.83
C THR A 101 -4.57 0.62 3.88
N PHE A 102 -5.21 0.91 2.77
CA PHE A 102 -6.65 0.80 2.61
C PHE A 102 -7.02 -0.19 1.50
N THR A 103 -8.10 -0.92 1.73
CA THR A 103 -8.74 -1.75 0.72
C THR A 103 -10.20 -1.35 0.55
N HIS A 104 -10.78 -1.67 -0.61
CA HIS A 104 -12.22 -1.56 -0.79
C HIS A 104 -12.95 -2.63 0.04
N LEU A 105 -14.24 -2.38 0.35
CA LEU A 105 -15.03 -3.30 1.16
C LEU A 105 -15.28 -4.66 0.51
N ASP A 106 -15.29 -4.69 -0.82
CA ASP A 106 -15.44 -5.92 -1.62
C ASP A 106 -14.15 -6.74 -1.73
N GLU A 107 -13.01 -6.17 -1.32
CA GLU A 107 -11.73 -6.88 -1.27
C GLU A 107 -11.63 -7.67 0.05
N PRO A 108 -11.38 -8.98 0.01
CA PRO A 108 -11.39 -9.80 1.23
C PRO A 108 -10.21 -9.56 2.17
N GLY A 109 -9.13 -8.91 1.70
CA GLY A 109 -7.94 -8.65 2.50
C GLY A 109 -7.10 -9.90 2.81
N THR A 110 -7.23 -10.94 2.03
CA THR A 110 -6.53 -12.22 2.24
C THR A 110 -5.01 -12.05 2.24
N SER A 111 -4.48 -11.26 1.30
CA SER A 111 -3.04 -11.00 1.20
C SER A 111 -2.50 -10.22 2.40
N LEU A 112 -3.29 -9.30 2.94
CA LEU A 112 -2.94 -8.52 4.13
C LEU A 112 -2.93 -9.41 5.38
N ARG A 113 -3.95 -10.24 5.57
CA ARG A 113 -3.97 -11.21 6.67
C ARG A 113 -2.81 -12.20 6.58
N ALA A 114 -2.49 -12.68 5.37
CA ALA A 114 -1.35 -13.57 5.15
C ALA A 114 -0.01 -12.90 5.50
N ALA A 115 0.11 -11.60 5.32
CA ALA A 115 1.27 -10.81 5.71
C ALA A 115 1.27 -10.39 7.20
N GLY A 116 0.26 -10.77 7.97
CA GLY A 116 0.12 -10.45 9.38
C GLY A 116 -0.47 -9.08 9.68
N TRP A 117 -0.99 -8.39 8.68
CA TRP A 117 -1.61 -7.08 8.86
C TRP A 117 -2.98 -7.22 9.56
N VAL A 118 -3.32 -6.22 10.34
CA VAL A 118 -4.51 -6.22 11.20
C VAL A 118 -5.53 -5.20 10.71
N GLU A 119 -6.76 -5.66 10.54
CA GLU A 119 -7.89 -4.81 10.16
C GLU A 119 -8.26 -3.83 11.29
N ASP A 120 -8.49 -2.58 10.93
CA ASP A 120 -8.86 -1.50 11.84
C ASP A 120 -10.01 -0.66 11.25
N GLY A 121 -11.20 -1.23 11.24
CA GLY A 121 -12.43 -0.50 10.94
C GLY A 121 -12.52 0.10 9.54
N LEU A 122 -13.51 0.96 9.37
CA LEU A 122 -13.86 1.59 8.12
C LEU A 122 -13.54 3.09 8.15
N THR A 123 -13.09 3.63 7.03
CA THR A 123 -13.07 5.07 6.81
C THR A 123 -14.47 5.55 6.43
N SER A 124 -14.82 6.78 6.81
CA SER A 124 -16.14 7.36 6.53
C SER A 124 -16.44 7.55 5.03
N GLY A 125 -15.44 7.44 4.17
CA GLY A 125 -15.56 7.85 2.78
C GLY A 125 -15.79 9.37 2.69
N GLY A 126 -15.70 9.93 1.52
CA GLY A 126 -16.04 11.33 1.30
C GLY A 126 -15.10 12.01 0.32
N GLU A 127 -15.65 13.02 -0.32
CA GLU A 127 -14.87 13.92 -1.16
C GLU A 127 -14.14 14.94 -0.29
N HIS A 128 -12.82 14.95 -0.35
CA HIS A 128 -12.01 16.02 0.24
C HIS A 128 -12.04 17.28 -0.64
N SER A 129 -13.24 17.73 -0.99
CA SER A 129 -13.44 18.97 -1.72
C SER A 129 -13.70 20.12 -0.75
N ARG A 130 -12.82 21.11 -0.74
CA ARG A 130 -13.06 22.37 -0.02
C ARG A 130 -13.72 23.37 -0.95
N LYS A 131 -14.69 24.15 -0.46
CA LYS A 131 -15.35 25.23 -1.23
C LYS A 131 -14.36 26.22 -1.86
N SER A 132 -13.18 26.40 -1.26
CA SER A 132 -12.12 27.28 -1.76
C SER A 132 -11.26 26.67 -2.86
N ARG A 133 -11.31 25.36 -3.07
CA ARG A 133 -10.55 24.66 -4.12
C ARG A 133 -11.29 23.40 -4.54
N PRO A 134 -12.27 23.53 -5.45
CA PRO A 134 -13.00 22.37 -5.95
C PRO A 134 -12.04 21.44 -6.69
N ARG A 135 -11.98 20.19 -6.21
CA ARG A 135 -11.27 19.11 -6.91
C ARG A 135 -12.26 18.36 -7.79
N LYS A 136 -11.76 17.84 -8.91
CA LYS A 136 -12.54 16.89 -9.71
C LYS A 136 -13.03 15.75 -8.79
N PRO A 137 -14.26 15.25 -8.95
CA PRO A 137 -14.77 14.13 -8.19
C PRO A 137 -13.75 12.99 -8.23
N GLN A 138 -13.31 12.51 -7.07
CA GLN A 138 -12.52 11.31 -7.04
C GLN A 138 -13.43 10.14 -7.41
N GLU A 139 -12.99 9.33 -8.37
CA GLU A 139 -13.75 8.16 -8.84
C GLU A 139 -14.09 7.15 -7.72
N ASP A 140 -13.58 7.37 -6.51
CA ASP A 140 -13.73 6.43 -5.42
C ASP A 140 -13.82 7.09 -4.04
N ALA A 141 -14.95 7.74 -3.78
CA ALA A 141 -15.30 8.30 -2.47
C ALA A 141 -15.93 7.26 -1.51
N ARG A 142 -15.93 5.97 -1.88
CA ARG A 142 -16.54 4.91 -1.08
C ARG A 142 -15.78 4.67 0.22
N PRO A 143 -16.46 4.24 1.31
CA PRO A 143 -15.79 3.79 2.51
C PRO A 143 -14.76 2.70 2.21
N LYS A 144 -13.64 2.75 2.91
CA LYS A 144 -12.55 1.79 2.76
C LYS A 144 -12.23 1.15 4.10
N ARG A 145 -11.70 -0.06 4.05
CA ARG A 145 -11.21 -0.78 5.20
C ARG A 145 -9.74 -0.44 5.42
N ARG A 146 -9.39 -0.06 6.64
CA ARG A 146 -8.02 0.25 7.04
C ARG A 146 -7.32 -0.99 7.58
N TRP A 147 -6.04 -1.12 7.27
CA TRP A 147 -5.17 -2.18 7.75
C TRP A 147 -3.88 -1.60 8.29
N TRP A 148 -3.40 -2.16 9.40
CA TRP A 148 -2.12 -1.80 9.99
C TRP A 148 -1.12 -2.95 9.85
N ALA A 149 0.13 -2.61 9.52
CA ALA A 149 1.23 -3.56 9.55
C ALA A 149 1.45 -4.10 10.98
N PRO A 150 1.88 -5.36 11.13
CA PRO A 150 2.04 -5.98 12.45
C PRO A 150 3.05 -5.23 13.30
N GLY A 151 2.67 -4.89 14.53
CA GLY A 151 3.52 -4.14 15.45
C GLY A 151 3.57 -2.63 15.21
N SER A 152 2.73 -2.09 14.34
CA SER A 152 2.59 -0.64 14.16
C SER A 152 2.14 0.03 15.47
N ILE A 153 2.85 1.08 15.91
CA ILE A 153 2.55 1.78 17.17
C ILE A 153 1.20 2.47 17.12
N LYS A 154 0.83 3.03 15.96
CA LYS A 154 -0.47 3.71 15.75
C LYS A 154 -1.64 2.74 15.58
N ALA A 155 -1.40 1.45 15.44
CA ALA A 155 -2.47 0.47 15.39
C ALA A 155 -3.21 0.42 16.73
N PRO A 156 -4.56 0.26 16.72
CA PRO A 156 -5.29 0.09 17.96
C PRO A 156 -4.77 -1.12 18.71
N GLN A 157 -4.42 -0.91 19.96
CA GLN A 157 -4.07 -2.04 20.84
C GLN A 157 -5.36 -2.81 21.10
N ARG A 158 -5.46 -4.00 20.57
CA ARG A 158 -6.52 -4.92 20.99
C ARG A 158 -6.23 -5.29 22.44
N VAL A 159 -7.10 -4.84 23.34
CA VAL A 159 -7.11 -5.34 24.69
C VAL A 159 -7.38 -6.84 24.57
N ALA A 160 -6.42 -7.67 24.97
CA ALA A 160 -6.62 -9.11 25.06
C ALA A 160 -7.73 -9.36 26.08
N SER A 161 -8.88 -9.79 25.58
CA SER A 161 -9.97 -10.26 26.42
C SER A 161 -9.78 -11.74 26.74
#